data_8857f33a03a8d6d59cd40334bde33e1f
#
_entry.id   8857f33a03a8d6d59cd40334bde33e1f
#
_cell.length_a   1.000
_cell.length_b   1.000
_cell.length_c   1.000
_cell.angle_alpha   90.00
_cell.angle_beta   90.00
_cell.angle_gamma   90.00
#
_symmetry.space_group_name_H-M   'P 1'
#
loop_
_entity.id
_entity.type
_entity.pdbx_description
1 polymer ?
#
loop_
_entity_poly.entity_id
_entity_poly.type
_entity_poly.pdbx_seq_one_letter_code
_entity_poly.pdbx_strand_id
1 'polypeptide(L)'
;MNLTKQFFKYVSQNIFGLLGTSCYILADTYFISQAAGTDGVTLLNLCLPIYNFIFAIGSMIGLGAATRYAILRAQGEERAAQRYFSNAVFCACLLAVPFVLVGIFCPGTLLRLMGGDAGIVALGIPYARIFLLFTPFFMCNYIVSAFVRNDGAPSLAMVATLSGSLFNVVFDYIFMFPMGLGLAGAALATAVSPILSIAICSRHFFQKDNTVQFVRQLPSATLLGQSCQLGISGFVGEMSSGVTTTVFNFLLLGLAGNVAVAAYGVVANFALVATAIFNGVAQGAQPLVSRCYGQSDRAGARKLLILGSCTALALAAMLYAVVFGMTDTLVGWFNSENSAQMARFAHNGMRLYFVGYFFAGFNIVAAGYLSATNRPLEASVTSICRGVAAIVVCSLVMSALFGMNGVWAAFPASELLTALLTLFLLLRKKKQTV
;
A
#
# COMPACT_ATOMS: atom_id res chain seq x y z
N MET A 1 -24.34 -2.75 -17.60
CA MET A 1 -24.16 -1.55 -16.73
C MET A 1 -23.15 -0.62 -17.40
N ASN A 2 -23.41 0.70 -17.46
CA ASN A 2 -22.49 1.66 -18.10
C ASN A 2 -21.10 1.60 -17.44
N LEU A 3 -20.02 1.61 -18.23
CA LEU A 3 -18.62 1.54 -17.78
C LEU A 3 -18.29 2.60 -16.71
N THR A 4 -18.82 3.81 -16.86
CA THR A 4 -18.66 4.90 -15.89
C THR A 4 -19.30 4.56 -14.54
N LYS A 5 -20.50 3.96 -14.51
CA LYS A 5 -21.17 3.54 -13.27
C LYS A 5 -20.39 2.41 -12.58
N GLN A 6 -19.84 1.47 -13.36
CA GLN A 6 -18.95 0.43 -12.83
C GLN A 6 -17.69 1.04 -12.22
N PHE A 7 -17.06 1.98 -12.91
CA PHE A 7 -15.86 2.67 -12.43
C PHE A 7 -16.10 3.29 -11.05
N PHE A 8 -17.10 4.13 -10.89
CA PHE A 8 -17.37 4.76 -9.59
C PHE A 8 -17.72 3.75 -8.50
N LYS A 9 -18.43 2.69 -8.83
CA LYS A 9 -18.72 1.60 -7.87
C LYS A 9 -17.43 0.93 -7.39
N TYR A 10 -16.54 0.53 -8.30
CA TYR A 10 -15.30 -0.16 -7.95
C TYR A 10 -14.34 0.75 -7.20
N VAL A 11 -14.19 1.97 -7.66
CA VAL A 11 -13.28 2.96 -7.07
C VAL A 11 -13.72 3.35 -5.66
N SER A 12 -15.00 3.71 -5.46
CA SER A 12 -15.48 4.08 -4.12
C SER A 12 -15.31 2.93 -3.12
N GLN A 13 -15.65 1.71 -3.51
CA GLN A 13 -15.49 0.55 -2.64
C GLN A 13 -14.05 0.27 -2.26
N ASN A 14 -13.10 0.44 -3.20
CA ASN A 14 -11.68 0.29 -2.89
C ASN A 14 -11.15 1.41 -2.00
N ILE A 15 -11.55 2.67 -2.25
CA ILE A 15 -11.18 3.78 -1.38
C ILE A 15 -11.64 3.51 0.05
N PHE A 16 -12.91 3.12 0.27
CA PHE A 16 -13.41 2.82 1.60
C PHE A 16 -12.67 1.65 2.27
N GLY A 17 -12.37 0.60 1.51
CA GLY A 17 -11.57 -0.53 2.04
C GLY A 17 -10.18 -0.09 2.52
N LEU A 18 -9.45 0.66 1.70
CA LEU A 18 -8.10 1.11 2.04
C LEU A 18 -8.07 2.20 3.11
N LEU A 19 -9.11 3.05 3.19
CA LEU A 19 -9.28 3.98 4.31
C LEU A 19 -9.46 3.23 5.63
N GLY A 20 -10.24 2.15 5.64
CA GLY A 20 -10.37 1.28 6.81
C GLY A 20 -9.01 0.71 7.26
N THR A 21 -8.19 0.29 6.29
CA THR A 21 -6.82 -0.17 6.56
C THR A 21 -5.95 0.94 7.19
N SER A 22 -6.01 2.17 6.66
CA SER A 22 -5.26 3.30 7.22
C SER A 22 -5.72 3.63 8.64
N CYS A 23 -7.02 3.58 8.91
CA CYS A 23 -7.57 3.83 10.23
C CYS A 23 -7.09 2.81 11.28
N TYR A 24 -7.06 1.52 10.91
CA TYR A 24 -6.59 0.52 11.89
C TYR A 24 -5.09 0.66 12.17
N ILE A 25 -4.26 0.99 11.17
CA ILE A 25 -2.82 1.20 11.39
C ILE A 25 -2.58 2.33 12.39
N LEU A 26 -3.34 3.43 12.29
CA LEU A 26 -3.26 4.52 13.25
C LEU A 26 -3.73 4.11 14.65
N ALA A 27 -4.82 3.34 14.74
CA ALA A 27 -5.35 2.84 16.00
C ALA A 27 -4.39 1.85 16.69
N ASP A 28 -3.80 0.91 15.94
CA ASP A 28 -2.80 -0.05 16.42
C ASP A 28 -1.58 0.68 17.02
N THR A 29 -1.05 1.68 16.30
CA THR A 29 0.05 2.51 16.79
C THR A 29 -0.33 3.22 18.11
N TYR A 30 -1.56 3.74 18.20
CA TYR A 30 -2.05 4.39 19.42
C TYR A 30 -2.13 3.40 20.59
N PHE A 31 -2.73 2.23 20.40
CA PHE A 31 -2.84 1.23 21.48
C PHE A 31 -1.47 0.70 21.92
N ILE A 32 -0.56 0.47 21.00
CA ILE A 32 0.83 0.07 21.31
C ILE A 32 1.52 1.15 22.15
N SER A 33 1.34 2.43 21.82
CA SER A 33 1.90 3.54 22.60
C SER A 33 1.34 3.61 24.02
N GLN A 34 0.07 3.31 24.19
CA GLN A 34 -0.58 3.27 25.52
C GLN A 34 -0.13 2.08 26.37
N ALA A 35 0.12 0.92 25.76
CA ALA A 35 0.47 -0.31 26.47
C ALA A 35 1.95 -0.42 26.84
N ALA A 36 2.85 0.07 26.00
CA ALA A 36 4.30 -0.09 26.15
C ALA A 36 5.11 1.21 25.95
N GLY A 37 4.43 2.36 25.89
CA GLY A 37 5.07 3.66 25.80
C GLY A 37 6.01 3.78 24.59
N THR A 38 7.14 4.45 24.81
CA THR A 38 8.16 4.68 23.77
C THR A 38 8.80 3.40 23.27
N ASP A 39 8.96 2.39 24.13
CA ASP A 39 9.59 1.11 23.77
C ASP A 39 8.72 0.31 22.80
N GLY A 40 7.39 0.34 23.01
CA GLY A 40 6.43 -0.27 22.09
C GLY A 40 6.46 0.37 20.70
N VAL A 41 6.46 1.70 20.66
CA VAL A 41 6.55 2.46 19.39
C VAL A 41 7.90 2.22 18.70
N THR A 42 8.99 2.15 19.45
CA THR A 42 10.32 1.83 18.95
C THR A 42 10.34 0.43 18.31
N LEU A 43 9.78 -0.56 19.02
CA LEU A 43 9.65 -1.93 18.48
C LEU A 43 8.85 -1.96 17.18
N LEU A 44 7.70 -1.26 17.14
CA LEU A 44 6.88 -1.18 15.93
C LEU A 44 7.69 -0.61 14.76
N ASN A 45 8.39 0.50 14.99
CA ASN A 45 9.22 1.13 13.96
C ASN A 45 10.35 0.23 13.46
N LEU A 46 10.97 -0.57 14.33
CA LEU A 46 11.97 -1.57 13.94
C LEU A 46 11.37 -2.70 13.09
N CYS A 47 10.11 -3.06 13.32
CA CYS A 47 9.43 -4.11 12.56
C CYS A 47 8.85 -3.62 11.22
N LEU A 48 8.59 -2.31 11.06
CA LEU A 48 7.96 -1.75 9.85
C LEU A 48 8.65 -2.14 8.53
N PRO A 49 10.00 -2.13 8.38
CA PRO A 49 10.65 -2.54 7.14
C PRO A 49 10.32 -3.98 6.74
N ILE A 50 10.25 -4.87 7.72
CA ILE A 50 9.94 -6.29 7.50
C ILE A 50 8.48 -6.43 7.08
N TYR A 51 7.57 -5.71 7.72
CA TYR A 51 6.15 -5.70 7.39
C TYR A 51 5.90 -5.20 5.99
N ASN A 52 6.47 -4.05 5.65
CA ASN A 52 6.37 -3.47 4.32
C ASN A 52 6.91 -4.42 3.25
N PHE A 53 8.00 -5.15 3.54
CA PHE A 53 8.57 -6.11 2.61
C PHE A 53 7.63 -7.33 2.39
N ILE A 54 7.04 -7.87 3.45
CA ILE A 54 6.07 -8.97 3.38
C ILE A 54 4.83 -8.54 2.59
N PHE A 55 4.29 -7.35 2.89
CA PHE A 55 3.13 -6.79 2.20
C PHE A 55 3.44 -6.47 0.73
N ALA A 56 4.64 -5.96 0.46
CA ALA A 56 5.11 -5.69 -0.90
C ALA A 56 5.14 -6.96 -1.77
N ILE A 57 5.65 -8.08 -1.24
CA ILE A 57 5.64 -9.37 -1.93
C ILE A 57 4.19 -9.83 -2.18
N GLY A 58 3.34 -9.79 -1.16
CA GLY A 58 1.93 -10.18 -1.28
C GLY A 58 1.17 -9.33 -2.30
N SER A 59 1.36 -8.02 -2.25
CA SER A 59 0.78 -7.04 -3.18
C SER A 59 1.27 -7.28 -4.62
N MET A 60 2.57 -7.47 -4.80
CA MET A 60 3.17 -7.75 -6.11
C MET A 60 2.56 -8.99 -6.77
N ILE A 61 2.52 -10.10 -6.05
CA ILE A 61 1.98 -11.36 -6.56
C ILE A 61 0.47 -11.24 -6.78
N GLY A 62 -0.25 -10.69 -5.81
CA GLY A 62 -1.71 -10.57 -5.84
C GLY A 62 -2.22 -9.69 -6.97
N LEU A 63 -1.72 -8.45 -7.06
CA LEU A 63 -2.13 -7.51 -8.11
C LEU A 63 -1.70 -7.99 -9.50
N GLY A 64 -0.48 -8.48 -9.63
CA GLY A 64 0.04 -8.94 -10.92
C GLY A 64 -0.67 -10.19 -11.45
N ALA A 65 -0.86 -11.19 -10.61
CA ALA A 65 -1.56 -12.42 -10.98
C ALA A 65 -3.05 -12.14 -11.30
N ALA A 66 -3.72 -11.31 -10.49
CA ALA A 66 -5.12 -10.94 -10.73
C ALA A 66 -5.29 -10.11 -12.02
N THR A 67 -4.31 -9.27 -12.36
CA THR A 67 -4.27 -8.55 -13.64
C THR A 67 -4.18 -9.51 -14.83
N ARG A 68 -3.26 -10.48 -14.77
CA ARG A 68 -3.12 -11.52 -15.81
C ARG A 68 -4.39 -12.34 -15.94
N TYR A 69 -4.94 -12.78 -14.80
CA TYR A 69 -6.21 -13.48 -14.76
C TYR A 69 -7.33 -12.70 -15.49
N ALA A 70 -7.49 -11.43 -15.18
CA ALA A 70 -8.55 -10.61 -15.78
C ALA A 70 -8.37 -10.42 -17.30
N ILE A 71 -7.12 -10.26 -17.78
CA ILE A 71 -6.79 -10.14 -19.19
C ILE A 71 -7.12 -11.45 -19.93
N LEU A 72 -6.59 -12.58 -19.46
CA LEU A 72 -6.78 -13.89 -20.10
C LEU A 72 -8.25 -14.32 -20.11
N ARG A 73 -8.96 -14.08 -19.02
CA ARG A 73 -10.40 -14.33 -18.95
C ARG A 73 -11.16 -13.50 -19.98
N ALA A 74 -10.82 -12.23 -20.14
CA ALA A 74 -11.45 -11.36 -21.12
C ALA A 74 -11.14 -11.77 -22.58
N GLN A 75 -10.04 -12.53 -22.80
CA GLN A 75 -9.66 -13.13 -24.07
C GLN A 75 -10.33 -14.51 -24.31
N GLY A 76 -11.07 -15.05 -23.32
CA GLY A 76 -11.69 -16.38 -23.40
C GLY A 76 -10.78 -17.53 -22.97
N GLU A 77 -9.57 -17.25 -22.48
CA GLU A 77 -8.58 -18.25 -22.06
C GLU A 77 -8.77 -18.64 -20.57
N GLU A 78 -9.93 -19.20 -20.23
CA GLU A 78 -10.32 -19.45 -18.84
C GLU A 78 -9.35 -20.41 -18.12
N ARG A 79 -8.93 -21.52 -18.77
CA ARG A 79 -7.98 -22.47 -18.16
C ARG A 79 -6.64 -21.86 -17.84
N ALA A 80 -6.13 -21.02 -18.73
CA ALA A 80 -4.87 -20.29 -18.51
C ALA A 80 -5.03 -19.28 -17.37
N ALA A 81 -6.16 -18.57 -17.32
CA ALA A 81 -6.47 -17.62 -16.26
C ALA A 81 -6.48 -18.25 -14.87
N GLN A 82 -7.16 -19.39 -14.70
CA GLN A 82 -7.27 -20.09 -13.41
C GLN A 82 -5.91 -20.55 -12.85
N ARG A 83 -4.94 -20.86 -13.73
CA ARG A 83 -3.59 -21.25 -13.32
C ARG A 83 -2.87 -20.15 -12.55
N TYR A 84 -3.16 -18.87 -12.81
CA TYR A 84 -2.53 -17.75 -12.10
C TYR A 84 -2.98 -17.67 -10.65
N PHE A 85 -4.24 -17.95 -10.33
CA PHE A 85 -4.71 -17.97 -8.94
C PHE A 85 -3.99 -19.04 -8.12
N SER A 86 -4.01 -20.27 -8.60
CA SER A 86 -3.38 -21.39 -7.91
C SER A 86 -1.88 -21.18 -7.74
N ASN A 87 -1.20 -20.72 -8.81
CA ASN A 87 0.22 -20.41 -8.76
C ASN A 87 0.55 -19.29 -7.77
N ALA A 88 -0.25 -18.23 -7.73
CA ALA A 88 -0.05 -17.12 -6.81
C ALA A 88 -0.12 -17.57 -5.35
N VAL A 89 -1.15 -18.36 -4.99
CA VAL A 89 -1.31 -18.89 -3.63
C VAL A 89 -0.15 -19.82 -3.26
N PHE A 90 0.20 -20.77 -4.13
CA PHE A 90 1.32 -21.70 -3.86
C PHE A 90 2.65 -20.96 -3.70
N CYS A 91 2.95 -20.02 -4.60
CA CYS A 91 4.21 -19.28 -4.55
C CYS A 91 4.26 -18.36 -3.32
N ALA A 92 3.15 -17.74 -2.93
CA ALA A 92 3.09 -16.93 -1.73
C ALA A 92 3.34 -17.76 -0.46
N CYS A 93 2.72 -18.94 -0.35
CA CYS A 93 2.98 -19.86 0.75
C CYS A 93 4.44 -20.31 0.78
N LEU A 94 5.03 -20.63 -0.37
CA LEU A 94 6.44 -21.03 -0.47
C LEU A 94 7.38 -19.89 -0.08
N LEU A 95 7.12 -18.67 -0.56
CA LEU A 95 7.92 -17.49 -0.23
C LEU A 95 7.74 -17.03 1.23
N ALA A 96 6.65 -17.41 1.87
CA ALA A 96 6.44 -17.14 3.29
C ALA A 96 7.27 -18.07 4.20
N VAL A 97 7.70 -19.24 3.71
CA VAL A 97 8.45 -20.24 4.52
C VAL A 97 9.68 -19.63 5.21
N PRO A 98 10.58 -18.90 4.54
CA PRO A 98 11.73 -18.30 5.22
C PRO A 98 11.34 -17.40 6.39
N PHE A 99 10.27 -16.59 6.25
CA PHE A 99 9.79 -15.71 7.32
C PHE A 99 9.24 -16.52 8.49
N VAL A 100 8.48 -17.58 8.22
CA VAL A 100 7.96 -18.49 9.25
C VAL A 100 9.12 -19.17 9.99
N LEU A 101 10.14 -19.65 9.28
CA LEU A 101 11.31 -20.25 9.91
C LEU A 101 12.07 -19.27 10.80
N VAL A 102 12.26 -18.02 10.34
CA VAL A 102 12.84 -16.95 11.17
C VAL A 102 11.98 -16.69 12.41
N GLY A 103 10.66 -16.67 12.27
CA GLY A 103 9.72 -16.49 13.39
C GLY A 103 9.79 -17.60 14.42
N ILE A 104 10.01 -18.85 13.98
CA ILE A 104 10.15 -20.01 14.87
C ILE A 104 11.49 -19.98 15.59
N PHE A 105 12.59 -19.88 14.86
CA PHE A 105 13.93 -20.18 15.35
C PHE A 105 14.71 -18.96 15.83
N CYS A 106 14.56 -17.81 15.18
CA CYS A 106 15.44 -16.67 15.45
C CYS A 106 14.79 -15.26 15.39
N PRO A 107 13.59 -15.04 15.97
CA PRO A 107 12.96 -13.71 15.94
C PRO A 107 13.80 -12.64 16.65
N GLY A 108 14.49 -13.02 17.76
CA GLY A 108 15.37 -12.10 18.48
C GLY A 108 16.63 -11.70 17.69
N THR A 109 17.18 -12.58 16.87
CA THR A 109 18.31 -12.26 15.99
C THR A 109 17.88 -11.24 14.94
N LEU A 110 16.69 -11.41 14.37
CA LEU A 110 16.13 -10.47 13.41
C LEU A 110 15.98 -9.07 14.02
N LEU A 111 15.40 -8.97 15.23
CA LEU A 111 15.25 -7.69 15.93
C LEU A 111 16.58 -7.01 16.24
N ARG A 112 17.62 -7.78 16.60
CA ARG A 112 18.99 -7.26 16.80
C ARG A 112 19.58 -6.73 15.50
N LEU A 113 19.40 -7.43 14.39
CA LEU A 113 19.83 -6.98 13.08
C LEU A 113 19.14 -5.68 12.64
N MET A 114 17.90 -5.47 13.09
CA MET A 114 17.17 -4.23 12.84
C MET A 114 17.62 -3.08 13.80
N GLY A 115 18.52 -3.33 14.74
CA GLY A 115 19.06 -2.33 15.64
C GLY A 115 18.41 -2.28 17.02
N GLY A 116 17.60 -3.29 17.38
CA GLY A 116 17.01 -3.39 18.72
C GLY A 116 18.08 -3.67 19.80
N ASP A 117 18.03 -2.92 20.90
CA ASP A 117 18.80 -3.21 22.11
C ASP A 117 18.24 -4.43 22.86
N ALA A 118 18.90 -4.85 23.92
CA ALA A 118 18.50 -6.05 24.65
C ALA A 118 17.09 -5.95 25.26
N GLY A 119 16.66 -4.77 25.70
CA GLY A 119 15.33 -4.52 26.26
C GLY A 119 14.24 -4.60 25.20
N ILE A 120 14.42 -3.90 24.09
CA ILE A 120 13.48 -3.91 22.94
C ILE A 120 13.39 -5.31 22.33
N VAL A 121 14.51 -6.03 22.23
CA VAL A 121 14.52 -7.42 21.74
C VAL A 121 13.72 -8.34 22.65
N ALA A 122 13.95 -8.29 23.97
CA ALA A 122 13.21 -9.11 24.94
C ALA A 122 11.70 -8.85 24.86
N LEU A 123 11.30 -7.58 24.79
CA LEU A 123 9.90 -7.15 24.66
C LEU A 123 9.29 -7.59 23.32
N GLY A 124 10.09 -7.56 22.24
CA GLY A 124 9.63 -7.73 20.85
C GLY A 124 9.60 -9.17 20.36
N ILE A 125 10.26 -10.14 21.01
CA ILE A 125 10.29 -11.54 20.54
C ILE A 125 8.87 -12.13 20.36
N PRO A 126 7.92 -12.02 21.32
CA PRO A 126 6.59 -12.57 21.14
C PRO A 126 5.84 -11.89 19.97
N TYR A 127 5.97 -10.56 19.86
CA TYR A 127 5.37 -9.76 18.80
C TYR A 127 5.87 -10.18 17.41
N ALA A 128 7.18 -10.16 17.20
CA ALA A 128 7.79 -10.53 15.92
C ALA A 128 7.54 -12.00 15.56
N ARG A 129 7.55 -12.91 16.56
CA ARG A 129 7.25 -14.33 16.34
C ARG A 129 5.84 -14.52 15.79
N ILE A 130 4.83 -13.96 16.43
CA ILE A 130 3.43 -14.06 16.00
C ILE A 130 3.29 -13.51 14.57
N PHE A 131 3.79 -12.32 14.32
CA PHE A 131 3.68 -11.69 13.00
C PHE A 131 4.33 -12.54 11.91
N LEU A 132 5.55 -13.03 12.12
CA LEU A 132 6.28 -13.83 11.14
C LEU A 132 5.62 -15.19 10.87
N LEU A 133 5.05 -15.83 11.89
CA LEU A 133 4.31 -17.09 11.74
C LEU A 133 3.08 -16.94 10.83
N PHE A 134 2.42 -15.77 10.87
CA PHE A 134 1.22 -15.51 10.08
C PHE A 134 1.50 -14.88 8.70
N THR A 135 2.76 -14.76 8.30
CA THR A 135 3.17 -14.26 6.97
C THR A 135 2.39 -14.88 5.79
N PRO A 136 2.13 -16.20 5.74
CA PRO A 136 1.34 -16.79 4.67
C PRO A 136 -0.06 -16.16 4.53
N PHE A 137 -0.72 -15.86 5.65
CA PHE A 137 -2.05 -15.26 5.66
C PHE A 137 -2.03 -13.80 5.19
N PHE A 138 -1.00 -13.03 5.57
CA PHE A 138 -0.83 -11.68 5.06
C PHE A 138 -0.69 -11.66 3.54
N MET A 139 0.20 -12.49 2.99
CA MET A 139 0.39 -12.57 1.53
C MET A 139 -0.86 -13.09 0.82
N CYS A 140 -1.49 -14.15 1.32
CA CYS A 140 -2.71 -14.71 0.73
C CYS A 140 -3.89 -13.74 0.77
N ASN A 141 -3.99 -12.88 1.77
CA ASN A 141 -5.06 -11.86 1.85
C ASN A 141 -4.98 -10.87 0.67
N TYR A 142 -3.78 -10.41 0.29
CA TYR A 142 -3.60 -9.57 -0.90
C TYR A 142 -4.04 -10.30 -2.16
N ILE A 143 -3.69 -11.58 -2.31
CA ILE A 143 -4.03 -12.41 -3.46
C ILE A 143 -5.54 -12.60 -3.55
N VAL A 144 -6.16 -13.12 -2.50
CA VAL A 144 -7.59 -13.45 -2.49
C VAL A 144 -8.43 -12.20 -2.72
N SER A 145 -8.12 -11.09 -2.04
CA SER A 145 -8.83 -9.81 -2.23
C SER A 145 -8.70 -9.28 -3.66
N ALA A 146 -7.51 -9.37 -4.27
CA ALA A 146 -7.29 -8.94 -5.64
C ALA A 146 -8.09 -9.80 -6.63
N PHE A 147 -8.11 -11.12 -6.46
CA PHE A 147 -8.86 -12.02 -7.35
C PHE A 147 -10.37 -11.84 -7.21
N VAL A 148 -10.92 -11.78 -6.00
CA VAL A 148 -12.36 -11.53 -5.76
C VAL A 148 -12.79 -10.20 -6.39
N ARG A 149 -11.98 -9.16 -6.28
CA ARG A 149 -12.24 -7.86 -6.92
C ARG A 149 -12.20 -7.95 -8.45
N ASN A 150 -11.23 -8.66 -9.02
CA ASN A 150 -11.08 -8.85 -10.46
C ASN A 150 -12.14 -9.80 -11.05
N ASP A 151 -12.71 -10.68 -10.23
CA ASP A 151 -13.81 -11.57 -10.62
C ASP A 151 -15.22 -10.95 -10.48
N GLY A 152 -15.30 -9.65 -10.24
CA GLY A 152 -16.56 -8.91 -10.28
C GLY A 152 -17.24 -8.67 -8.93
N ALA A 153 -16.60 -9.03 -7.81
CA ALA A 153 -17.13 -8.86 -6.47
C ALA A 153 -16.38 -7.83 -5.60
N PRO A 154 -16.18 -6.55 -6.08
CA PRO A 154 -15.45 -5.53 -5.32
C PRO A 154 -16.13 -5.16 -4.00
N SER A 155 -17.45 -5.28 -3.92
CA SER A 155 -18.20 -5.05 -2.67
C SER A 155 -17.82 -6.05 -1.59
N LEU A 156 -17.63 -7.32 -1.95
CA LEU A 156 -17.24 -8.36 -1.01
C LEU A 156 -15.79 -8.15 -0.54
N ALA A 157 -14.89 -7.78 -1.46
CA ALA A 157 -13.51 -7.43 -1.10
C ALA A 157 -13.46 -6.23 -0.14
N MET A 158 -14.28 -5.19 -0.37
CA MET A 158 -14.41 -4.06 0.53
C MET A 158 -14.91 -4.48 1.92
N VAL A 159 -16.00 -5.25 1.99
CA VAL A 159 -16.56 -5.72 3.26
C VAL A 159 -15.54 -6.57 4.01
N ALA A 160 -14.81 -7.45 3.32
CA ALA A 160 -13.77 -8.27 3.92
C ALA A 160 -12.65 -7.40 4.53
N THR A 161 -12.15 -6.41 3.79
CA THR A 161 -11.11 -5.50 4.27
C THR A 161 -11.59 -4.68 5.46
N LEU A 162 -12.78 -4.08 5.39
CA LEU A 162 -13.35 -3.30 6.48
C LEU A 162 -13.62 -4.15 7.73
N SER A 163 -14.14 -5.36 7.56
CA SER A 163 -14.36 -6.28 8.69
C SER A 163 -13.05 -6.69 9.34
N GLY A 164 -11.99 -6.96 8.55
CA GLY A 164 -10.66 -7.23 9.06
C GLY A 164 -10.08 -6.03 9.82
N SER A 165 -10.23 -4.82 9.27
CA SER A 165 -9.78 -3.58 9.92
C SER A 165 -10.52 -3.30 11.23
N LEU A 166 -11.84 -3.48 11.24
CA LEU A 166 -12.65 -3.31 12.45
C LEU A 166 -12.30 -4.38 13.51
N PHE A 167 -12.14 -5.63 13.07
CA PHE A 167 -11.68 -6.71 13.95
C PHE A 167 -10.35 -6.34 14.61
N ASN A 168 -9.39 -5.87 13.82
CA ASN A 168 -8.08 -5.48 14.34
C ASN A 168 -8.23 -4.43 15.45
N VAL A 169 -8.89 -3.29 15.19
CA VAL A 169 -9.08 -2.21 16.18
C VAL A 169 -9.75 -2.71 17.47
N VAL A 170 -10.82 -3.50 17.34
CA VAL A 170 -11.56 -4.00 18.50
C VAL A 170 -10.73 -5.00 19.30
N PHE A 171 -10.07 -5.94 18.62
CA PHE A 171 -9.32 -7.00 19.27
C PHE A 171 -7.92 -6.56 19.70
N ASP A 172 -7.32 -5.53 19.13
CA ASP A 172 -6.16 -4.86 19.70
C ASP A 172 -6.46 -4.40 21.13
N TYR A 173 -7.57 -3.67 21.30
CA TYR A 173 -7.98 -3.24 22.64
C TYR A 173 -8.23 -4.43 23.56
N ILE A 174 -9.02 -5.43 23.14
CA ILE A 174 -9.41 -6.57 23.97
C ILE A 174 -8.21 -7.42 24.39
N PHE A 175 -7.34 -7.76 23.43
CA PHE A 175 -6.19 -8.62 23.70
C PHE A 175 -5.11 -7.92 24.51
N MET A 176 -4.87 -6.63 24.23
CA MET A 176 -3.82 -5.88 24.92
C MET A 176 -4.16 -5.54 26.36
N PHE A 177 -5.38 -5.08 26.63
CA PHE A 177 -5.77 -4.54 27.95
C PHE A 177 -6.59 -5.53 28.78
N PRO A 178 -7.84 -5.90 28.46
CA PRO A 178 -8.63 -6.82 29.28
C PRO A 178 -8.01 -8.21 29.43
N MET A 179 -7.38 -8.75 28.37
CA MET A 179 -6.72 -10.05 28.41
C MET A 179 -5.27 -9.98 28.90
N GLY A 180 -4.69 -8.79 29.02
CA GLY A 180 -3.35 -8.58 29.56
C GLY A 180 -2.21 -9.13 28.69
N LEU A 181 -2.44 -9.36 27.38
CA LEU A 181 -1.44 -9.92 26.48
C LEU A 181 -0.44 -8.85 25.98
N GLY A 182 -0.69 -7.56 26.26
CA GLY A 182 0.19 -6.47 25.87
C GLY A 182 0.52 -6.48 24.37
N LEU A 183 1.79 -6.31 24.01
CA LEU A 183 2.23 -6.28 22.61
C LEU A 183 1.97 -7.59 21.84
N ALA A 184 2.00 -8.75 22.52
CA ALA A 184 1.65 -10.01 21.88
C ALA A 184 0.17 -10.03 21.46
N GLY A 185 -0.70 -9.33 22.22
CA GLY A 185 -2.10 -9.13 21.89
C GLY A 185 -2.29 -8.32 20.60
N ALA A 186 -1.56 -7.21 20.43
CA ALA A 186 -1.55 -6.42 19.21
C ALA A 186 -1.11 -7.27 18.00
N ALA A 187 0.01 -8.00 18.13
CA ALA A 187 0.48 -8.89 17.08
C ALA A 187 -0.56 -9.95 16.72
N LEU A 188 -1.28 -10.50 17.70
CA LEU A 188 -2.31 -11.51 17.47
C LEU A 188 -3.54 -10.94 16.75
N ALA A 189 -4.03 -9.78 17.14
CA ALA A 189 -5.14 -9.13 16.46
C ALA A 189 -4.80 -8.80 14.99
N THR A 190 -3.60 -8.26 14.77
CA THR A 190 -3.08 -7.98 13.42
C THR A 190 -2.90 -9.26 12.60
N ALA A 191 -2.46 -10.36 13.20
CA ALA A 191 -2.24 -11.64 12.53
C ALA A 191 -3.56 -12.37 12.17
N VAL A 192 -4.59 -12.25 12.99
CA VAL A 192 -5.90 -12.92 12.76
C VAL A 192 -6.78 -12.13 11.79
N SER A 193 -6.64 -10.82 11.74
CA SER A 193 -7.43 -9.94 10.86
C SER A 193 -7.41 -10.37 9.38
N PRO A 194 -6.28 -10.73 8.73
CA PRO A 194 -6.25 -11.26 7.37
C PRO A 194 -7.00 -12.59 7.21
N ILE A 195 -7.01 -13.44 8.23
CA ILE A 195 -7.74 -14.71 8.20
C ILE A 195 -9.24 -14.46 8.10
N LEU A 196 -9.75 -13.51 8.88
CA LEU A 196 -11.16 -13.09 8.79
C LEU A 196 -11.48 -12.53 7.41
N SER A 197 -10.61 -11.67 6.87
CA SER A 197 -10.77 -11.11 5.52
C SER A 197 -10.80 -12.21 4.45
N ILE A 198 -9.87 -13.18 4.52
CA ILE A 198 -9.83 -14.34 3.61
C ILE A 198 -11.10 -15.17 3.76
N ALA A 199 -11.58 -15.42 4.97
CA ALA A 199 -12.80 -16.20 5.22
C ALA A 199 -14.04 -15.53 4.59
N ILE A 200 -14.16 -14.21 4.73
CA ILE A 200 -15.24 -13.44 4.10
C ILE A 200 -15.12 -13.49 2.57
N CYS A 201 -13.93 -13.25 2.03
CA CYS A 201 -13.67 -13.34 0.59
C CYS A 201 -13.93 -14.74 0.03
N SER A 202 -13.64 -15.79 0.80
CA SER A 202 -13.85 -17.20 0.40
C SER A 202 -15.30 -17.51 0.12
N ARG A 203 -16.25 -16.75 0.66
CA ARG A 203 -17.66 -16.85 0.30
C ARG A 203 -17.92 -16.68 -1.20
N HIS A 204 -17.08 -15.91 -1.90
CA HIS A 204 -17.16 -15.72 -3.35
C HIS A 204 -16.99 -17.03 -4.10
N PHE A 205 -16.11 -17.90 -3.64
CA PHE A 205 -15.82 -19.19 -4.31
C PHE A 205 -17.01 -20.17 -4.30
N PHE A 206 -18.00 -19.94 -3.46
CA PHE A 206 -19.24 -20.73 -3.39
C PHE A 206 -20.42 -20.06 -4.15
N GLN A 207 -20.20 -18.89 -4.76
CA GLN A 207 -21.23 -18.19 -5.53
C GLN A 207 -21.30 -18.72 -6.97
N LYS A 208 -22.49 -18.67 -7.58
CA LYS A 208 -22.69 -19.13 -8.96
C LYS A 208 -21.92 -18.31 -10.00
N ASP A 209 -21.68 -17.05 -9.71
CA ASP A 209 -20.97 -16.12 -10.60
C ASP A 209 -19.43 -16.20 -10.47
N ASN A 210 -18.94 -17.06 -9.57
CA ASN A 210 -17.52 -17.28 -9.38
C ASN A 210 -16.90 -17.97 -10.57
N THR A 211 -15.81 -17.41 -11.09
CA THR A 211 -15.00 -18.02 -12.14
C THR A 211 -13.57 -18.32 -11.71
N VAL A 212 -13.18 -17.93 -10.48
CA VAL A 212 -11.88 -18.27 -9.91
C VAL A 212 -11.94 -19.70 -9.36
N GLN A 213 -11.18 -20.58 -9.97
CA GLN A 213 -11.09 -21.98 -9.53
C GLN A 213 -9.65 -22.35 -9.18
N PHE A 214 -9.52 -23.20 -8.18
CA PHE A 214 -8.23 -23.75 -7.80
C PHE A 214 -7.90 -24.93 -8.71
N VAL A 215 -6.80 -24.83 -9.45
CA VAL A 215 -6.32 -25.89 -10.34
C VAL A 215 -5.08 -26.54 -9.71
N ARG A 216 -5.10 -27.87 -9.61
CA ARG A 216 -3.92 -28.62 -9.14
C ARG A 216 -2.81 -28.52 -10.18
N GLN A 217 -1.73 -27.84 -9.81
CA GLN A 217 -0.53 -27.69 -10.62
C GLN A 217 0.69 -27.51 -9.73
N LEU A 218 1.86 -27.84 -10.23
CA LEU A 218 3.12 -27.50 -9.57
C LEU A 218 3.37 -25.99 -9.67
N PRO A 219 4.02 -25.38 -8.65
CA PRO A 219 4.44 -23.99 -8.71
C PRO A 219 5.30 -23.74 -9.95
N SER A 220 4.96 -22.70 -10.71
CA SER A 220 5.66 -22.32 -11.93
C SER A 220 6.36 -20.98 -11.76
N ALA A 221 7.68 -20.98 -11.86
CA ALA A 221 8.50 -19.77 -11.82
C ALA A 221 8.16 -18.81 -12.99
N THR A 222 7.78 -19.35 -14.15
CA THR A 222 7.37 -18.52 -15.30
C THR A 222 6.10 -17.74 -15.01
N LEU A 223 5.06 -18.40 -14.47
CA LEU A 223 3.81 -17.72 -14.10
C LEU A 223 4.04 -16.71 -12.97
N LEU A 224 4.90 -17.05 -12.00
CA LEU A 224 5.31 -16.12 -10.94
C LEU A 224 6.02 -14.90 -11.54
N GLY A 225 7.01 -15.09 -12.40
CA GLY A 225 7.73 -13.99 -13.04
C GLY A 225 6.83 -13.06 -13.84
N GLN A 226 5.87 -13.61 -14.59
CA GLN A 226 4.87 -12.82 -15.32
C GLN A 226 3.93 -12.04 -14.38
N SER A 227 3.57 -12.62 -13.24
CA SER A 227 2.81 -11.94 -12.20
C SER A 227 3.63 -10.80 -11.56
N CYS A 228 4.88 -11.07 -11.17
CA CYS A 228 5.76 -10.06 -10.59
C CYS A 228 5.99 -8.89 -11.55
N GLN A 229 6.16 -9.13 -12.85
CA GLN A 229 6.33 -8.06 -13.84
C GLN A 229 5.16 -7.07 -13.85
N LEU A 230 3.91 -7.55 -13.79
CA LEU A 230 2.73 -6.69 -13.75
C LEU A 230 2.45 -6.12 -12.35
N GLY A 231 2.90 -6.80 -11.31
CA GLY A 231 2.67 -6.41 -9.92
C GLY A 231 3.76 -5.54 -9.29
N ILE A 232 4.86 -5.25 -10.01
CA ILE A 232 6.00 -4.50 -9.45
C ILE A 232 5.61 -3.09 -8.97
N SER A 233 4.60 -2.49 -9.59
CA SER A 233 4.05 -1.21 -9.11
C SER A 233 3.45 -1.32 -7.70
N GLY A 234 2.84 -2.44 -7.37
CA GLY A 234 2.35 -2.74 -6.02
C GLY A 234 3.50 -2.90 -5.02
N PHE A 235 4.53 -3.67 -5.39
CA PHE A 235 5.73 -3.83 -4.57
C PHE A 235 6.38 -2.50 -4.23
N VAL A 236 6.66 -1.69 -5.26
CA VAL A 236 7.28 -0.37 -5.08
C VAL A 236 6.37 0.56 -4.29
N GLY A 237 5.04 0.46 -4.49
CA GLY A 237 4.06 1.25 -3.74
C GLY A 237 4.15 1.03 -2.23
N GLU A 238 4.24 -0.22 -1.78
CA GLU A 238 4.40 -0.56 -0.36
C GLU A 238 5.78 -0.12 0.18
N MET A 239 6.85 -0.30 -0.61
CA MET A 239 8.20 0.05 -0.19
C MET A 239 8.48 1.56 -0.20
N SER A 240 7.82 2.32 -1.06
CA SER A 240 8.12 3.75 -1.28
C SER A 240 7.86 4.62 -0.06
N SER A 241 6.86 4.27 0.76
CA SER A 241 6.59 5.00 2.00
C SER A 241 7.75 4.90 2.98
N GLY A 242 8.32 3.71 3.12
CA GLY A 242 9.52 3.48 3.94
C GLY A 242 10.74 4.25 3.44
N VAL A 243 10.98 4.25 2.13
CA VAL A 243 12.10 5.02 1.53
C VAL A 243 11.92 6.51 1.79
N THR A 244 10.74 7.06 1.51
CA THR A 244 10.44 8.48 1.74
C THR A 244 10.64 8.85 3.20
N THR A 245 10.07 8.07 4.11
CA THR A 245 10.18 8.32 5.56
C THR A 245 11.63 8.29 6.02
N THR A 246 12.42 7.33 5.58
CA THR A 246 13.84 7.22 5.94
C THR A 246 14.64 8.43 5.46
N VAL A 247 14.48 8.81 4.19
CA VAL A 247 15.20 9.95 3.59
C VAL A 247 14.82 11.27 4.27
N PHE A 248 13.51 11.49 4.49
CA PHE A 248 13.03 12.71 5.14
C PHE A 248 13.51 12.79 6.59
N ASN A 249 13.39 11.71 7.36
CA ASN A 249 13.86 11.68 8.75
C ASN A 249 15.37 11.98 8.84
N PHE A 250 16.18 11.39 7.95
CA PHE A 250 17.62 11.62 7.92
C PHE A 250 17.94 13.10 7.64
N LEU A 251 17.31 13.70 6.64
CA LEU A 251 17.55 15.11 6.27
C LEU A 251 17.02 16.06 7.34
N LEU A 252 15.83 15.83 7.87
CA LEU A 252 15.21 16.69 8.86
C LEU A 252 15.93 16.64 10.21
N LEU A 253 16.43 15.45 10.59
CA LEU A 253 17.26 15.28 11.79
C LEU A 253 18.53 16.13 11.69
N GLY A 254 19.19 16.15 10.52
CA GLY A 254 20.37 16.95 10.26
C GLY A 254 20.12 18.46 10.21
N LEU A 255 18.92 18.89 9.81
CA LEU A 255 18.58 20.32 9.64
C LEU A 255 18.08 20.99 10.92
N ALA A 256 17.22 20.32 11.69
CA ALA A 256 16.58 20.92 12.87
C ALA A 256 16.30 19.91 14.01
N GLY A 257 16.94 18.76 13.98
CA GLY A 257 16.88 17.77 15.05
C GLY A 257 15.53 17.08 15.18
N ASN A 258 15.26 16.53 16.36
CA ASN A 258 14.08 15.71 16.65
C ASN A 258 12.74 16.45 16.45
N VAL A 259 12.71 17.78 16.64
CA VAL A 259 11.49 18.59 16.46
C VAL A 259 11.04 18.57 15.00
N ALA A 260 11.98 18.59 14.05
CA ALA A 260 11.67 18.50 12.62
C ALA A 260 11.16 17.09 12.23
N VAL A 261 11.75 16.05 12.81
CA VAL A 261 11.30 14.67 12.63
C VAL A 261 9.88 14.48 13.18
N ALA A 262 9.59 15.03 14.37
CA ALA A 262 8.24 15.02 14.94
C ALA A 262 7.22 15.74 14.04
N ALA A 263 7.60 16.89 13.47
CA ALA A 263 6.75 17.60 12.52
C ALA A 263 6.46 16.77 11.25
N TYR A 264 7.46 16.03 10.75
CA TYR A 264 7.25 15.11 9.63
C TYR A 264 6.33 13.94 10.01
N GLY A 265 6.40 13.44 11.23
CA GLY A 265 5.47 12.41 11.72
C GLY A 265 4.00 12.80 11.54
N VAL A 266 3.67 14.07 11.80
CA VAL A 266 2.32 14.61 11.53
C VAL A 266 1.99 14.55 10.05
N VAL A 267 2.88 15.07 9.19
CA VAL A 267 2.69 15.04 7.73
C VAL A 267 2.54 13.61 7.22
N ALA A 268 3.36 12.67 7.70
CA ALA A 268 3.36 11.26 7.29
C ALA A 268 2.05 10.54 7.64
N ASN A 269 1.45 10.81 8.80
CA ASN A 269 0.16 10.24 9.18
C ASN A 269 -0.97 10.64 8.22
N PHE A 270 -1.04 11.90 7.85
CA PHE A 270 -2.01 12.36 6.84
C PHE A 270 -1.66 11.87 5.43
N ALA A 271 -0.36 11.75 5.11
CA ALA A 271 0.11 11.21 3.84
C ALA A 271 -0.27 9.73 3.67
N LEU A 272 -0.29 8.94 4.74
CA LEU A 272 -0.75 7.55 4.73
C LEU A 272 -2.21 7.46 4.25
N VAL A 273 -3.10 8.28 4.83
CA VAL A 273 -4.53 8.35 4.46
C VAL A 273 -4.70 8.83 3.02
N ALA A 274 -3.96 9.87 2.62
CA ALA A 274 -3.98 10.39 1.26
C ALA A 274 -3.57 9.32 0.24
N THR A 275 -2.46 8.64 0.49
CA THR A 275 -1.95 7.59 -0.40
C THR A 275 -2.94 6.42 -0.53
N ALA A 276 -3.64 6.05 0.54
CA ALA A 276 -4.69 5.03 0.51
C ALA A 276 -5.84 5.42 -0.44
N ILE A 277 -6.25 6.69 -0.44
CA ILE A 277 -7.30 7.20 -1.35
C ILE A 277 -6.88 6.98 -2.81
N PHE A 278 -5.67 7.41 -3.20
CA PHE A 278 -5.20 7.30 -4.60
C PHE A 278 -4.92 5.86 -5.02
N ASN A 279 -4.38 5.03 -4.13
CA ASN A 279 -4.29 3.59 -4.35
C ASN A 279 -5.67 2.95 -4.54
N GLY A 280 -6.68 3.41 -3.81
CA GLY A 280 -8.07 3.00 -3.99
C GLY A 280 -8.61 3.30 -5.38
N VAL A 281 -8.29 4.47 -5.94
CA VAL A 281 -8.63 4.82 -7.33
C VAL A 281 -7.96 3.87 -8.31
N ALA A 282 -6.65 3.66 -8.19
CA ALA A 282 -5.88 2.82 -9.12
C ALA A 282 -6.31 1.35 -9.06
N GLN A 283 -6.38 0.77 -7.86
CA GLN A 283 -6.76 -0.62 -7.66
C GLN A 283 -8.25 -0.89 -8.00
N GLY A 284 -9.11 0.11 -7.80
CA GLY A 284 -10.51 0.02 -8.19
C GLY A 284 -10.71 0.06 -9.71
N ALA A 285 -9.94 0.87 -10.42
CA ALA A 285 -9.99 0.95 -11.88
C ALA A 285 -9.35 -0.28 -12.57
N GLN A 286 -8.35 -0.89 -11.97
CA GLN A 286 -7.52 -1.96 -12.55
C GLN A 286 -8.32 -3.13 -13.15
N PRO A 287 -9.32 -3.74 -12.48
CA PRO A 287 -10.10 -4.84 -13.05
C PRO A 287 -10.83 -4.45 -14.33
N LEU A 288 -11.36 -3.24 -14.37
CA LEU A 288 -12.11 -2.73 -15.53
C LEU A 288 -11.17 -2.44 -16.71
N VAL A 289 -10.01 -1.85 -16.44
CA VAL A 289 -8.97 -1.59 -17.46
C VAL A 289 -8.46 -2.90 -18.04
N SER A 290 -8.12 -3.89 -17.20
CA SER A 290 -7.64 -5.21 -17.62
C SER A 290 -8.66 -5.94 -18.49
N ARG A 291 -9.95 -5.85 -18.14
CA ARG A 291 -11.04 -6.41 -18.93
C ARG A 291 -11.16 -5.73 -20.30
N CYS A 292 -11.20 -4.40 -20.34
CA CYS A 292 -11.25 -3.66 -21.60
C CYS A 292 -10.04 -3.98 -22.48
N TYR A 293 -8.85 -4.06 -21.90
CA TYR A 293 -7.62 -4.42 -22.62
C TYR A 293 -7.69 -5.84 -23.19
N GLY A 294 -8.12 -6.82 -22.41
CA GLY A 294 -8.30 -8.21 -22.85
C GLY A 294 -9.32 -8.35 -23.99
N GLN A 295 -10.37 -7.55 -23.97
CA GLN A 295 -11.40 -7.46 -25.04
C GLN A 295 -10.97 -6.60 -26.23
N SER A 296 -9.73 -6.10 -26.26
CA SER A 296 -9.24 -5.16 -27.28
C SER A 296 -10.01 -3.83 -27.36
N ASP A 297 -10.78 -3.49 -26.33
CA ASP A 297 -11.50 -2.21 -26.21
C ASP A 297 -10.55 -1.10 -25.73
N ARG A 298 -9.75 -0.58 -26.67
CA ARG A 298 -8.79 0.51 -26.39
C ARG A 298 -9.49 1.82 -26.00
N ALA A 299 -10.69 2.07 -26.53
CA ALA A 299 -11.45 3.28 -26.21
C ALA A 299 -11.96 3.24 -24.77
N GLY A 300 -12.52 2.10 -24.34
CA GLY A 300 -12.94 1.88 -22.95
C GLY A 300 -11.78 1.98 -21.97
N ALA A 301 -10.64 1.34 -22.27
CA ALA A 301 -9.46 1.43 -21.43
C ALA A 301 -8.95 2.88 -21.31
N ARG A 302 -8.88 3.64 -22.41
CA ARG A 302 -8.49 5.06 -22.38
C ARG A 302 -9.48 5.93 -21.61
N LYS A 303 -10.78 5.67 -21.75
CA LYS A 303 -11.82 6.36 -20.98
C LYS A 303 -11.63 6.15 -19.48
N LEU A 304 -11.28 4.93 -19.05
CA LEU A 304 -11.01 4.61 -17.64
C LEU A 304 -9.76 5.34 -17.11
N LEU A 305 -8.70 5.47 -17.92
CA LEU A 305 -7.53 6.28 -17.55
C LEU A 305 -7.92 7.74 -17.33
N ILE A 306 -8.69 8.34 -18.24
CA ILE A 306 -9.14 9.73 -18.13
C ILE A 306 -10.03 9.89 -16.88
N LEU A 307 -11.01 9.01 -16.67
CA LEU A 307 -11.87 9.03 -15.49
C LEU A 307 -11.06 8.90 -14.20
N GLY A 308 -10.10 7.97 -14.17
CA GLY A 308 -9.23 7.79 -13.01
C GLY A 308 -8.37 9.01 -12.72
N SER A 309 -7.77 9.61 -13.76
CA SER A 309 -6.96 10.83 -13.61
C SER A 309 -7.79 12.03 -13.17
N CYS A 310 -8.98 12.23 -13.74
CA CYS A 310 -9.89 13.31 -13.33
C CYS A 310 -10.38 13.10 -11.89
N THR A 311 -10.72 11.87 -11.51
CA THR A 311 -11.13 11.54 -10.14
C THR A 311 -9.98 11.79 -9.15
N ALA A 312 -8.75 11.36 -9.50
CA ALA A 312 -7.57 11.61 -8.68
C ALA A 312 -7.30 13.11 -8.51
N LEU A 313 -7.40 13.90 -9.59
CA LEU A 313 -7.24 15.35 -9.52
C LEU A 313 -8.30 16.02 -8.65
N ALA A 314 -9.56 15.62 -8.78
CA ALA A 314 -10.66 16.15 -7.97
C ALA A 314 -10.47 15.80 -6.47
N LEU A 315 -10.07 14.57 -6.17
CA LEU A 315 -9.75 14.13 -4.80
C LEU A 315 -8.53 14.87 -4.24
N ALA A 316 -7.49 15.11 -5.06
CA ALA A 316 -6.33 15.89 -4.66
C ALA A 316 -6.70 17.35 -4.32
N ALA A 317 -7.56 17.97 -5.14
CA ALA A 317 -8.05 19.33 -4.89
C ALA A 317 -8.88 19.40 -3.59
N MET A 318 -9.77 18.44 -3.38
CA MET A 318 -10.56 18.35 -2.14
C MET A 318 -9.66 18.13 -0.92
N LEU A 319 -8.73 17.17 -0.99
CA LEU A 319 -7.78 16.90 0.08
C LEU A 319 -6.91 18.12 0.40
N TYR A 320 -6.38 18.78 -0.63
CA TYR A 320 -5.58 19.98 -0.45
C TYR A 320 -6.39 21.14 0.17
N ALA A 321 -7.64 21.32 -0.25
CA ALA A 321 -8.53 22.33 0.34
C ALA A 321 -8.77 22.08 1.84
N VAL A 322 -8.99 20.82 2.24
CA VAL A 322 -9.13 20.42 3.65
C VAL A 322 -7.84 20.67 4.42
N VAL A 323 -6.71 20.20 3.90
CA VAL A 323 -5.40 20.37 4.54
C VAL A 323 -5.06 21.86 4.66
N PHE A 324 -5.24 22.64 3.60
CA PHE A 324 -4.93 24.07 3.60
C PHE A 324 -5.82 24.87 4.56
N GLY A 325 -7.14 24.58 4.58
CA GLY A 325 -8.09 25.28 5.41
C GLY A 325 -8.06 24.91 6.89
N MET A 326 -7.61 23.69 7.21
CA MET A 326 -7.62 23.15 8.58
C MET A 326 -6.20 22.82 9.10
N THR A 327 -5.14 23.35 8.48
CA THR A 327 -3.75 22.99 8.83
C THR A 327 -3.49 23.10 10.32
N ASP A 328 -3.88 24.22 10.94
CA ASP A 328 -3.61 24.49 12.36
C ASP A 328 -4.35 23.50 13.28
N THR A 329 -5.59 23.17 12.95
CA THR A 329 -6.39 22.20 13.69
C THR A 329 -5.78 20.78 13.57
N LEU A 330 -5.40 20.38 12.34
CA LEU A 330 -4.81 19.08 12.09
C LEU A 330 -3.46 18.92 12.78
N VAL A 331 -2.62 19.94 12.74
CA VAL A 331 -1.34 19.96 13.46
C VAL A 331 -1.56 19.96 14.98
N GLY A 332 -2.57 20.70 15.46
CA GLY A 332 -2.92 20.77 16.88
C GLY A 332 -3.28 19.40 17.49
N TRP A 333 -3.90 18.50 16.73
CA TRP A 333 -4.21 17.14 17.20
C TRP A 333 -2.99 16.32 17.59
N PHE A 334 -1.83 16.61 17.00
CA PHE A 334 -0.58 15.88 17.24
C PHE A 334 0.46 16.67 18.05
N ASN A 335 0.17 17.92 18.41
CA ASN A 335 1.06 18.80 19.17
C ASN A 335 0.66 18.86 20.66
N SER A 336 0.68 17.72 21.34
CA SER A 336 0.32 17.61 22.76
C SER A 336 1.23 18.42 23.69
N GLU A 337 2.49 18.62 23.31
CA GLU A 337 3.48 19.40 24.07
C GLU A 337 3.40 20.91 23.82
N ASN A 338 2.46 21.38 22.96
CA ASN A 338 2.31 22.77 22.57
C ASN A 338 3.61 23.43 22.06
N SER A 339 4.45 22.67 21.36
CA SER A 339 5.69 23.17 20.77
C SER A 339 5.40 24.09 19.59
N ALA A 340 5.67 25.39 19.75
CA ALA A 340 5.49 26.37 18.69
C ALA A 340 6.40 26.11 17.47
N GLN A 341 7.60 25.59 17.70
CA GLN A 341 8.54 25.26 16.64
C GLN A 341 8.07 24.06 15.81
N MET A 342 7.61 22.99 16.47
CA MET A 342 7.05 21.80 15.81
C MET A 342 5.80 22.19 15.00
N ALA A 343 4.88 22.98 15.58
CA ALA A 343 3.70 23.44 14.89
C ALA A 343 4.02 24.24 13.63
N ARG A 344 5.02 25.15 13.69
CA ARG A 344 5.45 25.93 12.53
C ARG A 344 6.03 25.03 11.42
N PHE A 345 6.86 24.06 11.78
CA PHE A 345 7.45 23.13 10.81
C PHE A 345 6.35 22.23 10.17
N ALA A 346 5.46 21.68 10.97
CA ALA A 346 4.36 20.86 10.50
C ALA A 346 3.38 21.65 9.62
N HIS A 347 3.06 22.92 9.99
CA HIS A 347 2.21 23.79 9.20
C HIS A 347 2.78 24.01 7.79
N ASN A 348 4.06 24.37 7.68
CA ASN A 348 4.72 24.55 6.39
C ASN A 348 4.83 23.23 5.63
N GLY A 349 5.16 22.15 6.34
CA GLY A 349 5.24 20.80 5.77
C GLY A 349 3.92 20.34 5.17
N MET A 350 2.81 20.47 5.90
CA MET A 350 1.48 20.11 5.41
C MET A 350 1.15 20.85 4.12
N ARG A 351 1.32 22.16 4.08
CA ARG A 351 0.96 22.97 2.91
C ARG A 351 1.83 22.69 1.69
N LEU A 352 3.13 22.52 1.86
CA LEU A 352 4.04 22.29 0.74
C LEU A 352 3.97 20.83 0.26
N TYR A 353 4.02 19.87 1.17
CA TYR A 353 4.04 18.44 0.83
C TYR A 353 2.77 18.03 0.08
N PHE A 354 1.59 18.47 0.54
CA PHE A 354 0.32 18.04 -0.03
C PHE A 354 0.04 18.56 -1.45
N VAL A 355 0.76 19.57 -1.92
CA VAL A 355 0.77 19.96 -3.35
C VAL A 355 1.20 18.77 -4.23
N GLY A 356 2.08 17.93 -3.74
CA GLY A 356 2.57 16.74 -4.48
C GLY A 356 1.44 15.77 -4.86
N TYR A 357 0.34 15.73 -4.13
CA TYR A 357 -0.75 14.80 -4.42
C TYR A 357 -1.51 15.11 -5.72
N PHE A 358 -1.43 16.34 -6.24
CA PHE A 358 -1.95 16.63 -7.59
C PHE A 358 -1.24 15.80 -8.68
N PHE A 359 0.05 15.54 -8.49
CA PHE A 359 0.86 14.74 -9.41
C PHE A 359 0.88 13.26 -9.00
N ALA A 360 0.99 12.98 -7.71
CA ALA A 360 1.02 11.63 -7.15
C ALA A 360 -0.23 10.83 -7.53
N GLY A 361 -1.41 11.44 -7.44
CA GLY A 361 -2.67 10.81 -7.84
C GLY A 361 -2.66 10.36 -9.30
N PHE A 362 -2.19 11.21 -10.20
CA PHE A 362 -2.03 10.86 -11.61
C PHE A 362 -1.02 9.73 -11.79
N ASN A 363 0.15 9.81 -11.15
CA ASN A 363 1.22 8.81 -11.27
C ASN A 363 0.77 7.42 -10.80
N ILE A 364 0.04 7.34 -9.67
CA ILE A 364 -0.49 6.09 -9.12
C ILE A 364 -1.50 5.48 -10.09
N VAL A 365 -2.45 6.26 -10.58
CA VAL A 365 -3.48 5.81 -11.53
C VAL A 365 -2.85 5.36 -12.84
N ALA A 366 -1.89 6.12 -13.36
CA ALA A 366 -1.21 5.81 -14.62
C ALA A 366 -0.34 4.55 -14.51
N ALA A 367 0.38 4.34 -13.40
CA ALA A 367 1.13 3.11 -13.14
C ALA A 367 0.20 1.88 -13.10
N GLY A 368 -0.94 1.99 -12.41
CA GLY A 368 -1.98 0.96 -12.39
C GLY A 368 -2.54 0.67 -13.79
N TYR A 369 -2.79 1.71 -14.58
CA TYR A 369 -3.25 1.57 -15.97
C TYR A 369 -2.21 0.88 -16.86
N LEU A 370 -0.93 1.26 -16.76
CA LEU A 370 0.17 0.64 -17.51
C LEU A 370 0.30 -0.85 -17.17
N SER A 371 0.21 -1.22 -15.89
CA SER A 371 0.16 -2.62 -15.44
C SER A 371 -1.05 -3.35 -16.06
N ALA A 372 -2.24 -2.77 -15.96
CA ALA A 372 -3.49 -3.35 -16.41
C ALA A 372 -3.59 -3.49 -17.94
N THR A 373 -2.80 -2.73 -18.70
CA THR A 373 -2.68 -2.79 -20.17
C THR A 373 -1.46 -3.57 -20.66
N ASN A 374 -0.92 -4.46 -19.84
CA ASN A 374 0.23 -5.32 -20.16
C ASN A 374 1.49 -4.54 -20.63
N ARG A 375 1.76 -3.43 -19.94
CA ARG A 375 2.96 -2.57 -20.15
C ARG A 375 3.83 -2.55 -18.88
N PRO A 376 4.41 -3.71 -18.49
CA PRO A 376 5.07 -3.85 -17.18
C PRO A 376 6.32 -2.99 -17.04
N LEU A 377 7.10 -2.82 -18.11
CA LEU A 377 8.33 -2.00 -18.06
C LEU A 377 8.00 -0.54 -17.75
N GLU A 378 7.02 0.02 -18.45
CA GLU A 378 6.62 1.41 -18.24
C GLU A 378 5.98 1.62 -16.85
N ALA A 379 5.20 0.65 -16.38
CA ALA A 379 4.64 0.67 -15.03
C ALA A 379 5.76 0.63 -13.98
N SER A 380 6.77 -0.23 -14.17
CA SER A 380 7.93 -0.35 -13.29
C SER A 380 8.76 0.93 -13.26
N VAL A 381 9.07 1.48 -14.42
CA VAL A 381 9.84 2.74 -14.54
C VAL A 381 9.12 3.88 -13.82
N THR A 382 7.80 4.04 -14.04
CA THR A 382 6.99 5.05 -13.35
C THR A 382 7.03 4.85 -11.83
N SER A 383 6.83 3.62 -11.36
CA SER A 383 6.76 3.32 -9.92
C SER A 383 8.13 3.47 -9.24
N ILE A 384 9.22 3.00 -9.85
CA ILE A 384 10.58 3.12 -9.29
C ILE A 384 11.03 4.59 -9.29
N CYS A 385 10.74 5.32 -10.37
CA CYS A 385 11.03 6.75 -10.43
C CYS A 385 10.34 7.48 -9.28
N ARG A 386 9.03 7.29 -9.13
CA ARG A 386 8.22 7.89 -8.08
C ARG A 386 8.66 7.48 -6.67
N GLY A 387 8.77 6.17 -6.43
CA GLY A 387 8.92 5.59 -5.09
C GLY A 387 10.35 5.64 -4.54
N VAL A 388 11.35 5.76 -5.41
CA VAL A 388 12.76 5.67 -5.01
C VAL A 388 13.62 6.74 -5.68
N ALA A 389 13.74 6.72 -7.01
CA ALA A 389 14.76 7.51 -7.69
C ALA A 389 14.53 9.03 -7.57
N ALA A 390 13.33 9.50 -7.99
CA ALA A 390 13.05 10.93 -7.97
C ALA A 390 12.95 11.49 -6.55
N ILE A 391 12.32 10.75 -5.62
CA ILE A 391 12.17 11.25 -4.24
C ILE A 391 13.51 11.39 -3.54
N VAL A 392 14.45 10.44 -3.69
CA VAL A 392 15.78 10.50 -3.11
C VAL A 392 16.57 11.68 -3.70
N VAL A 393 16.63 11.76 -5.03
CA VAL A 393 17.38 12.84 -5.71
C VAL A 393 16.81 14.22 -5.40
N CYS A 394 15.48 14.39 -5.52
CA CYS A 394 14.83 15.67 -5.21
C CYS A 394 15.02 16.05 -3.73
N SER A 395 14.94 15.10 -2.80
CA SER A 395 15.12 15.38 -1.38
C SER A 395 16.52 15.87 -1.08
N LEU A 396 17.55 15.25 -1.64
CA LEU A 396 18.94 15.67 -1.46
C LEU A 396 19.22 17.04 -2.09
N VAL A 397 18.79 17.24 -3.35
CA VAL A 397 19.04 18.50 -4.07
C VAL A 397 18.25 19.66 -3.46
N MET A 398 16.94 19.48 -3.25
CA MET A 398 16.09 20.54 -2.72
C MET A 398 16.45 20.91 -1.27
N SER A 399 16.80 19.92 -0.44
CA SER A 399 17.31 20.13 0.91
C SER A 399 18.58 20.96 0.92
N ALA A 400 19.52 20.68 0.03
CA ALA A 400 20.77 21.43 -0.09
C ALA A 400 20.56 22.89 -0.55
N LEU A 401 19.56 23.12 -1.43
CA LEU A 401 19.29 24.46 -1.98
C LEU A 401 18.39 25.33 -1.07
N PHE A 402 17.38 24.73 -0.43
CA PHE A 402 16.32 25.46 0.28
C PHE A 402 16.13 25.02 1.73
N GLY A 403 17.05 24.19 2.26
CA GLY A 403 16.99 23.69 3.65
C GLY A 403 15.66 22.97 3.95
N MET A 404 15.04 23.30 5.08
CA MET A 404 13.80 22.69 5.56
C MET A 404 12.65 22.77 4.53
N ASN A 405 12.43 23.93 3.92
CA ASN A 405 11.38 24.09 2.90
C ASN A 405 11.68 23.27 1.65
N GLY A 406 12.96 23.05 1.35
CA GLY A 406 13.38 22.16 0.27
C GLY A 406 12.99 20.70 0.53
N VAL A 407 13.12 20.21 1.76
CA VAL A 407 12.65 18.86 2.12
C VAL A 407 11.15 18.72 1.88
N TRP A 408 10.34 19.69 2.33
CA TRP A 408 8.90 19.66 2.11
C TRP A 408 8.51 19.75 0.62
N ALA A 409 9.23 20.55 -0.15
CA ALA A 409 8.99 20.72 -1.59
C ALA A 409 9.56 19.55 -2.43
N ALA A 410 10.38 18.67 -1.87
CA ALA A 410 10.96 17.55 -2.57
C ALA A 410 9.91 16.54 -3.05
N PHE A 411 8.85 16.30 -2.26
CA PHE A 411 7.78 15.40 -2.66
C PHE A 411 7.00 15.94 -3.87
N PRO A 412 6.48 17.18 -3.89
CA PRO A 412 5.89 17.76 -5.10
C PRO A 412 6.83 17.75 -6.32
N ALA A 413 8.10 18.08 -6.13
CA ALA A 413 9.08 18.11 -7.22
C ALA A 413 9.32 16.71 -7.82
N SER A 414 9.49 15.71 -6.97
CA SER A 414 9.67 14.31 -7.40
C SER A 414 8.44 13.75 -8.14
N GLU A 415 7.25 14.06 -7.64
CA GLU A 415 6.00 13.61 -8.26
C GLU A 415 5.73 14.34 -9.58
N LEU A 416 6.09 15.63 -9.70
CA LEU A 416 6.02 16.37 -10.95
C LEU A 416 6.97 15.78 -12.00
N LEU A 417 8.23 15.53 -11.65
CA LEU A 417 9.20 14.89 -12.57
C LEU A 417 8.71 13.53 -13.02
N THR A 418 8.17 12.74 -12.11
CA THR A 418 7.57 11.45 -12.44
C THR A 418 6.35 11.61 -13.35
N ALA A 419 5.49 12.63 -13.12
CA ALA A 419 4.32 12.86 -13.96
C ALA A 419 4.71 13.22 -15.40
N LEU A 420 5.75 14.01 -15.60
CA LEU A 420 6.28 14.30 -16.94
C LEU A 420 6.81 13.04 -17.62
N LEU A 421 7.58 12.22 -16.91
CA LEU A 421 8.06 10.93 -17.42
C LEU A 421 6.88 9.99 -17.76
N THR A 422 5.90 9.89 -16.88
CA THR A 422 4.72 9.03 -17.05
C THR A 422 3.90 9.46 -18.26
N LEU A 423 3.70 10.77 -18.44
CA LEU A 423 3.00 11.32 -19.61
C LEU A 423 3.75 10.98 -20.90
N PHE A 424 5.08 11.14 -20.90
CA PHE A 424 5.92 10.73 -22.04
C PHE A 424 5.75 9.24 -22.37
N LEU A 425 5.78 8.37 -21.34
CA LEU A 425 5.62 6.92 -21.53
C LEU A 425 4.21 6.57 -22.05
N LEU A 426 3.16 7.24 -21.59
CA LEU A 426 1.78 7.04 -22.07
C LEU A 426 1.61 7.47 -23.53
N LEU A 427 2.25 8.56 -23.94
CA LEU A 427 2.17 9.09 -25.30
C LEU A 427 3.05 8.32 -26.30
N ARG A 428 4.10 7.66 -25.82
CA ARG A 428 4.98 6.84 -26.67
C ARG A 428 4.20 5.67 -27.27
N LYS A 429 3.96 5.74 -28.59
CA LYS A 429 3.35 4.63 -29.35
C LYS A 429 4.29 3.43 -29.31
N LYS A 430 3.86 2.33 -28.70
CA LYS A 430 4.59 1.06 -28.82
C LYS A 430 4.52 0.63 -30.29
N LYS A 431 5.67 0.53 -30.99
CA LYS A 431 5.72 -0.20 -32.25
C LYS A 431 5.23 -1.62 -31.93
N GLN A 432 4.12 -2.01 -32.53
CA GLN A 432 3.63 -3.38 -32.43
C GLN A 432 4.70 -4.26 -33.08
N THR A 433 5.42 -5.01 -32.26
CA THR A 433 6.04 -6.26 -32.75
C THR A 433 4.88 -7.23 -32.89
N VAL A 434 4.56 -7.52 -34.11
CA VAL A 434 3.64 -8.55 -34.58
C VAL A 434 4.11 -9.90 -34.09
#